data_a267c9a02be564e61676008f8ce47c87
#
_entry.id   a267c9a02be564e61676008f8ce47c87
#
_cell.length_a   1.000
_cell.length_b   1.000
_cell.length_c   1.000
_cell.angle_alpha   90.00
_cell.angle_beta   90.00
_cell.angle_gamma   90.00
#
_symmetry.space_group_name_H-M   'P 1'
#
loop_
_entity.id
_entity.type
_entity.pdbx_description
1 polymer ?
#
loop_
_entity_poly.entity_id
_entity_poly.type
_entity_poly.pdbx_seq_one_letter_code
_entity_poly.pdbx_strand_id
1 'polypeptide(L)'
;MSEPFAFPSADETFEDFEIIAEVGRGSFARVYRVLAPGHDEPVALKLTAMPGMEVDTMQRAIREIAVLRALSSPHVVRLFDSSIGDGYVYLVMELLVGNQLDRMHDMDEPMQVAQAVETILQVCLGLAEAHAKGVVHRDIKPANIWVQPDGLVKLLDFGLARAWGVPWVYGRNATAARTVVGTPHYCQPEQLHTAQLTPASDVYSLATILYELLSGHATLFAHQRISEVIEALHDDPLAWLDAHAAREVVPITRYPGCAGLPDSLLALLDRALAKDPHARPQLAGGMASTLGDILHHDLDATPAATVEIRSGGSARQVPLVPGRRRVGAGEVCAIQVTGGSLLDVHAHIEWSGSPRLAQIRPAAPGAPIVVDGVPVDHVATLGPGSEVVIGGVTLHLRYPDPPER
;
A
#
# COMPACT_ATOMS: atom_id res chain seq x y z
N MET A 1 37.62 -12.01 1.44
CA MET A 1 36.30 -12.14 2.09
C MET A 1 36.16 -10.89 2.95
N SER A 2 35.30 -9.95 2.59
CA SER A 2 35.01 -8.81 3.45
C SER A 2 34.35 -9.30 4.75
N GLU A 3 34.74 -8.69 5.88
CA GLU A 3 34.10 -9.02 7.16
C GLU A 3 32.59 -8.76 7.05
N PRO A 4 31.76 -9.57 7.72
CA PRO A 4 30.31 -9.34 7.73
C PRO A 4 30.02 -7.98 8.36
N PHE A 5 29.11 -7.19 7.76
CA PHE A 5 28.68 -5.91 8.28
C PHE A 5 28.16 -6.06 9.72
N ALA A 6 28.76 -5.31 10.65
CA ALA A 6 28.37 -5.29 12.05
C ALA A 6 27.28 -4.22 12.28
N PHE A 7 26.13 -4.64 12.75
CA PHE A 7 25.05 -3.71 13.11
C PHE A 7 25.38 -3.00 14.43
N PRO A 8 25.14 -1.67 14.51
CA PRO A 8 25.39 -0.91 15.74
C PRO A 8 24.46 -1.36 16.88
N SER A 9 24.94 -1.16 18.11
CA SER A 9 24.16 -1.37 19.33
C SER A 9 23.44 -0.08 19.78
N ALA A 10 22.54 -0.17 20.75
CA ALA A 10 21.97 0.99 21.40
C ALA A 10 23.08 1.82 22.09
N ASP A 11 22.88 3.14 22.13
CA ASP A 11 23.83 4.12 22.68
C ASP A 11 25.13 4.28 21.88
N GLU A 12 25.23 3.64 20.71
CA GLU A 12 26.33 3.88 19.75
C GLU A 12 25.94 4.93 18.71
N THR A 13 26.95 5.50 18.05
CA THR A 13 26.75 6.38 16.90
C THR A 13 27.02 5.59 15.64
N PHE A 14 26.11 5.67 14.65
CA PHE A 14 26.30 5.13 13.32
C PHE A 14 26.28 6.29 12.31
N GLU A 15 27.42 6.56 11.64
CA GLU A 15 27.63 7.79 10.88
C GLU A 15 27.28 9.02 11.75
N ASP A 16 26.32 9.85 11.34
CA ASP A 16 25.86 11.03 12.07
C ASP A 16 24.56 10.76 12.87
N PHE A 17 24.15 9.48 13.05
CA PHE A 17 22.95 9.09 13.75
C PHE A 17 23.26 8.61 15.19
N GLU A 18 22.61 9.18 16.18
CA GLU A 18 22.66 8.68 17.56
C GLU A 18 21.59 7.59 17.73
N ILE A 19 22.00 6.35 17.99
CA ILE A 19 21.12 5.21 18.17
C ILE A 19 20.49 5.25 19.56
N ILE A 20 19.17 5.44 19.63
CA ILE A 20 18.42 5.42 20.89
C ILE A 20 18.04 3.98 21.27
N ALA A 21 17.48 3.22 20.31
CA ALA A 21 17.02 1.85 20.55
C ALA A 21 16.86 1.08 19.23
N GLU A 22 17.05 -0.25 19.26
CA GLU A 22 16.59 -1.14 18.21
C GLU A 22 15.08 -1.35 18.37
N VAL A 23 14.28 -1.06 17.32
CA VAL A 23 12.81 -1.18 17.34
C VAL A 23 12.29 -2.26 16.39
N GLY A 24 13.14 -2.82 15.54
CA GLY A 24 12.78 -3.91 14.66
C GLY A 24 13.99 -4.70 14.18
N ARG A 25 13.81 -6.01 13.98
CA ARG A 25 14.86 -6.92 13.53
C ARG A 25 14.33 -7.87 12.46
N GLY A 26 14.98 -7.86 11.32
CA GLY A 26 14.79 -8.82 10.22
C GLY A 26 16.06 -9.62 9.95
N SER A 27 15.99 -10.55 8.99
CA SER A 27 17.11 -11.43 8.65
C SER A 27 18.36 -10.68 8.14
N PHE A 28 18.17 -9.60 7.38
CA PHE A 28 19.24 -8.80 6.76
C PHE A 28 19.18 -7.33 7.12
N ALA A 29 18.20 -6.92 7.91
CA ALA A 29 17.99 -5.53 8.26
C ALA A 29 17.65 -5.36 9.74
N ARG A 30 18.01 -4.20 10.30
CA ARG A 30 17.56 -3.73 11.59
C ARG A 30 16.95 -2.36 11.46
N VAL A 31 15.98 -2.06 12.29
CA VAL A 31 15.34 -0.76 12.38
C VAL A 31 15.63 -0.17 13.75
N TYR A 32 16.13 1.06 13.75
CA TYR A 32 16.50 1.78 14.96
C TYR A 32 15.66 3.05 15.07
N ARG A 33 15.35 3.40 16.30
CA ARG A 33 14.94 4.76 16.68
C ARG A 33 16.20 5.57 16.88
N VAL A 34 16.35 6.69 16.17
CA VAL A 34 17.56 7.50 16.18
C VAL A 34 17.25 8.99 16.27
N LEU A 35 18.21 9.77 16.79
CA LEU A 35 18.29 11.20 16.51
C LEU A 35 19.13 11.40 15.23
N ALA A 36 18.57 12.14 14.28
CA ALA A 36 19.18 12.36 12.97
C ALA A 36 19.44 13.85 12.74
N PRO A 37 20.54 14.24 12.06
CA PRO A 37 20.80 15.62 11.69
C PRO A 37 19.63 16.24 10.92
N GLY A 38 19.22 17.46 11.30
CA GLY A 38 18.13 18.18 10.65
C GLY A 38 16.72 17.73 11.02
N HIS A 39 16.58 16.85 12.02
CA HIS A 39 15.29 16.43 12.60
C HIS A 39 15.25 16.75 14.09
N ASP A 40 14.21 17.49 14.51
CA ASP A 40 14.00 17.83 15.93
C ASP A 40 13.41 16.65 16.74
N GLU A 41 12.73 15.73 16.06
CA GLU A 41 12.11 14.55 16.64
C GLU A 41 12.82 13.27 16.19
N PRO A 42 12.81 12.21 17.01
CA PRO A 42 13.39 10.93 16.60
C PRO A 42 12.75 10.37 15.33
N VAL A 43 13.59 9.77 14.48
CA VAL A 43 13.20 9.11 13.22
C VAL A 43 13.52 7.62 13.26
N ALA A 44 13.03 6.87 12.28
CA ALA A 44 13.38 5.47 12.07
C ALA A 44 14.55 5.37 11.09
N LEU A 45 15.62 4.69 11.48
CA LEU A 45 16.75 4.32 10.63
C LEU A 45 16.66 2.82 10.33
N LYS A 46 16.34 2.46 9.08
CA LYS A 46 16.43 1.08 8.62
C LYS A 46 17.78 0.83 7.99
N LEU A 47 18.56 -0.04 8.58
CA LEU A 47 19.89 -0.42 8.14
C LEU A 47 19.86 -1.84 7.60
N THR A 48 20.25 -2.03 6.34
CA THR A 48 20.26 -3.30 5.63
C THR A 48 21.67 -3.67 5.24
N ALA A 49 22.14 -4.85 5.68
CA ALA A 49 23.44 -5.39 5.27
C ALA A 49 23.37 -5.92 3.83
N MET A 50 24.33 -5.47 3.00
CA MET A 50 24.37 -5.76 1.55
C MET A 50 25.79 -6.16 1.12
N PRO A 51 26.34 -7.27 1.61
CA PRO A 51 27.71 -7.68 1.27
C PRO A 51 27.82 -8.03 -0.22
N GLY A 52 28.79 -7.44 -0.91
CA GLY A 52 29.13 -7.80 -2.29
C GLY A 52 28.13 -7.32 -3.34
N MET A 53 27.46 -6.19 -3.12
CA MET A 53 26.50 -5.61 -4.09
C MET A 53 27.20 -5.23 -5.40
N GLU A 54 26.70 -5.75 -6.53
CA GLU A 54 27.18 -5.38 -7.86
C GLU A 54 26.73 -3.97 -8.27
N VAL A 55 27.53 -3.29 -9.11
CA VAL A 55 27.28 -1.91 -9.56
C VAL A 55 25.90 -1.73 -10.19
N ASP A 56 25.47 -2.68 -11.03
CA ASP A 56 24.16 -2.61 -11.69
C ASP A 56 22.99 -2.73 -10.70
N THR A 57 23.17 -3.51 -9.64
CA THR A 57 22.22 -3.66 -8.54
C THR A 57 22.14 -2.39 -7.72
N MET A 58 23.29 -1.78 -7.43
CA MET A 58 23.36 -0.48 -6.74
C MET A 58 22.62 0.62 -7.53
N GLN A 59 22.83 0.71 -8.84
CA GLN A 59 22.15 1.71 -9.68
C GLN A 59 20.63 1.51 -9.72
N ARG A 60 20.15 0.26 -9.67
CA ARG A 60 18.73 -0.05 -9.56
C ARG A 60 18.16 0.39 -8.21
N ALA A 61 18.89 0.07 -7.13
CA ALA A 61 18.52 0.49 -5.77
C ALA A 61 18.37 2.01 -5.66
N ILE A 62 19.34 2.77 -6.15
CA ILE A 62 19.31 4.25 -6.15
C ILE A 62 18.06 4.78 -6.86
N ARG A 63 17.72 4.23 -8.03
CA ARG A 63 16.53 4.65 -8.79
C ARG A 63 15.22 4.34 -8.05
N GLU A 64 15.10 3.15 -7.48
CA GLU A 64 13.90 2.77 -6.72
C GLU A 64 13.75 3.63 -5.45
N ILE A 65 14.83 3.86 -4.71
CA ILE A 65 14.84 4.75 -3.55
C ILE A 65 14.40 6.17 -3.94
N ALA A 66 14.91 6.71 -5.05
CA ALA A 66 14.54 8.05 -5.52
C ALA A 66 13.04 8.16 -5.82
N VAL A 67 12.43 7.12 -6.39
CA VAL A 67 10.98 7.08 -6.62
C VAL A 67 10.23 7.01 -5.29
N LEU A 68 10.69 6.20 -4.34
CA LEU A 68 10.05 6.08 -3.02
C LEU A 68 10.11 7.40 -2.23
N ARG A 69 11.22 8.14 -2.30
CA ARG A 69 11.31 9.49 -1.72
C ARG A 69 10.32 10.49 -2.32
N ALA A 70 9.94 10.28 -3.57
CA ALA A 70 8.97 11.11 -4.28
C ALA A 70 7.51 10.70 -4.04
N LEU A 71 7.25 9.64 -3.25
CA LEU A 71 5.90 9.30 -2.82
C LEU A 71 5.45 10.23 -1.71
N SER A 72 4.19 10.67 -1.80
CA SER A 72 3.60 11.64 -0.88
C SER A 72 2.25 11.19 -0.32
N SER A 73 1.85 9.92 -0.62
CA SER A 73 0.64 9.34 -0.06
C SER A 73 0.73 9.24 1.47
N PRO A 74 -0.33 9.63 2.22
CA PRO A 74 -0.39 9.43 3.66
C PRO A 74 -0.38 7.94 4.03
N HIS A 75 -0.68 7.05 3.07
CA HIS A 75 -0.73 5.61 3.22
C HIS A 75 0.57 4.89 2.84
N VAL A 76 1.67 5.61 2.74
CA VAL A 76 3.03 5.08 2.57
C VAL A 76 3.91 5.68 3.63
N VAL A 77 4.81 4.89 4.22
CA VAL A 77 5.82 5.42 5.14
C VAL A 77 6.67 6.46 4.42
N ARG A 78 6.80 7.64 5.02
CA ARG A 78 7.57 8.73 4.43
C ARG A 78 9.06 8.45 4.54
N LEU A 79 9.76 8.50 3.42
CA LEU A 79 11.21 8.39 3.36
C LEU A 79 11.83 9.81 3.32
N PHE A 80 12.66 10.13 4.31
CA PHE A 80 13.33 11.43 4.42
C PHE A 80 14.66 11.45 3.69
N ASP A 81 15.48 10.43 3.96
CA ASP A 81 16.83 10.33 3.38
C ASP A 81 17.28 8.88 3.22
N SER A 82 18.37 8.67 2.50
CA SER A 82 18.97 7.37 2.25
C SER A 82 20.40 7.49 1.81
N SER A 83 21.23 6.50 2.13
CA SER A 83 22.58 6.39 1.58
C SER A 83 22.97 4.93 1.39
N ILE A 84 23.97 4.72 0.56
CA ILE A 84 24.58 3.43 0.27
C ILE A 84 26.04 3.52 0.67
N GLY A 85 26.43 2.74 1.68
CA GLY A 85 27.80 2.60 2.14
C GLY A 85 28.45 1.31 1.67
N ASP A 86 29.67 1.05 2.17
CA ASP A 86 30.37 -0.19 1.88
C ASP A 86 29.75 -1.36 2.66
N GLY A 87 29.02 -2.19 1.93
CA GLY A 87 28.35 -3.37 2.48
C GLY A 87 27.01 -3.11 3.19
N TYR A 88 26.46 -1.90 3.10
CA TYR A 88 25.13 -1.59 3.67
C TYR A 88 24.36 -0.52 2.88
N VAL A 89 23.05 -0.49 3.13
CA VAL A 89 22.15 0.60 2.71
C VAL A 89 21.37 1.05 3.94
N TYR A 90 21.22 2.36 4.11
CA TYR A 90 20.29 2.86 5.11
C TYR A 90 19.19 3.74 4.52
N LEU A 91 18.04 3.72 5.19
CA LEU A 91 16.87 4.55 4.91
C LEU A 91 16.49 5.29 6.19
N VAL A 92 16.32 6.60 6.09
CA VAL A 92 15.79 7.44 7.17
C VAL A 92 14.32 7.70 6.89
N MET A 93 13.46 7.29 7.80
CA MET A 93 12.01 7.29 7.60
C MET A 93 11.30 7.92 8.79
N GLU A 94 10.02 8.30 8.60
CA GLU A 94 9.16 8.67 9.72
C GLU A 94 9.09 7.54 10.76
N LEU A 95 9.16 7.90 12.04
CA LEU A 95 8.95 6.97 13.15
C LEU A 95 7.44 6.85 13.40
N LEU A 96 6.91 5.65 13.18
CA LEU A 96 5.47 5.40 13.30
C LEU A 96 5.08 4.99 14.72
N VAL A 97 3.89 5.44 15.15
CA VAL A 97 3.20 4.95 16.34
C VAL A 97 2.18 3.88 15.90
N GLY A 98 1.95 2.86 16.70
CA GLY A 98 1.06 1.74 16.34
C GLY A 98 1.81 0.44 16.18
N ASN A 99 1.29 -0.45 15.33
CA ASN A 99 1.92 -1.76 15.12
C ASN A 99 1.58 -2.35 13.72
N GLN A 100 2.25 -3.44 13.37
CA GLN A 100 1.97 -4.24 12.18
C GLN A 100 0.59 -4.89 12.29
N LEU A 101 -0.08 -5.09 11.14
CA LEU A 101 -1.44 -5.64 11.10
C LEU A 101 -1.54 -7.03 11.74
N ASP A 102 -0.56 -7.91 11.51
CA ASP A 102 -0.48 -9.25 12.10
C ASP A 102 -0.17 -9.27 13.60
N ARG A 103 0.21 -8.13 14.17
CA ARG A 103 0.37 -7.95 15.62
C ARG A 103 -0.81 -7.23 16.26
N MET A 104 -1.59 -6.52 15.47
CA MET A 104 -2.81 -5.81 15.91
C MET A 104 -4.05 -6.69 15.84
N HIS A 105 -4.04 -7.67 14.93
CA HIS A 105 -5.16 -8.57 14.66
C HIS A 105 -4.65 -10.00 14.54
N ASP A 106 -5.35 -10.94 15.21
CA ASP A 106 -5.13 -12.36 15.04
C ASP A 106 -5.67 -12.78 13.67
N MET A 107 -4.78 -13.13 12.74
CA MET A 107 -5.15 -13.46 11.37
C MET A 107 -6.02 -14.73 11.28
N ASP A 108 -6.06 -15.56 12.32
CA ASP A 108 -6.94 -16.73 12.42
C ASP A 108 -8.38 -16.40 12.86
N GLU A 109 -8.64 -15.14 13.23
CA GLU A 109 -9.96 -14.66 13.60
C GLU A 109 -10.51 -13.71 12.53
N PRO A 110 -11.81 -13.82 12.15
CA PRO A 110 -12.40 -12.90 11.18
C PRO A 110 -12.44 -11.47 11.72
N MET A 111 -12.01 -10.52 10.89
CA MET A 111 -12.18 -9.09 11.14
C MET A 111 -13.57 -8.64 10.70
N GLN A 112 -14.10 -7.58 11.34
CA GLN A 112 -15.35 -6.96 10.88
C GLN A 112 -15.22 -6.54 9.41
N VAL A 113 -16.23 -6.83 8.60
CA VAL A 113 -16.18 -6.66 7.13
C VAL A 113 -15.80 -5.24 6.73
N ALA A 114 -16.46 -4.23 7.30
CA ALA A 114 -16.16 -2.83 6.98
C ALA A 114 -14.72 -2.46 7.35
N GLN A 115 -14.22 -2.92 8.50
CA GLN A 115 -12.84 -2.66 8.94
C GLN A 115 -11.80 -3.34 8.03
N ALA A 116 -12.04 -4.59 7.61
CA ALA A 116 -11.16 -5.29 6.67
C ALA A 116 -11.10 -4.56 5.32
N VAL A 117 -12.26 -4.16 4.78
CA VAL A 117 -12.38 -3.43 3.52
C VAL A 117 -11.70 -2.07 3.62
N GLU A 118 -11.91 -1.31 4.71
CA GLU A 118 -11.28 0.00 4.94
C GLU A 118 -9.74 -0.11 5.07
N THR A 119 -9.26 -1.13 5.78
CA THR A 119 -7.82 -1.39 5.92
C THR A 119 -7.17 -1.60 4.55
N ILE A 120 -7.73 -2.48 3.73
CA ILE A 120 -7.19 -2.79 2.40
C ILE A 120 -7.38 -1.62 1.42
N LEU A 121 -8.48 -0.86 1.52
CA LEU A 121 -8.67 0.38 0.75
C LEU A 121 -7.51 1.36 0.97
N GLN A 122 -7.12 1.60 2.22
CA GLN A 122 -6.03 2.51 2.55
C GLN A 122 -4.70 2.04 1.96
N VAL A 123 -4.39 0.73 2.03
CA VAL A 123 -3.20 0.16 1.38
C VAL A 123 -3.25 0.35 -0.14
N CYS A 124 -4.41 0.11 -0.75
CA CYS A 124 -4.61 0.33 -2.19
C CYS A 124 -4.34 1.79 -2.61
N LEU A 125 -4.73 2.77 -1.78
CA LEU A 125 -4.46 4.20 -2.05
C LEU A 125 -2.96 4.49 -1.99
N GLY A 126 -2.23 3.92 -1.04
CA GLY A 126 -0.76 4.00 -0.98
C GLY A 126 -0.09 3.44 -2.23
N LEU A 127 -0.51 2.24 -2.64
CA LEU A 127 0.00 1.58 -3.85
C LEU A 127 -0.37 2.30 -5.14
N ALA A 128 -1.53 2.96 -5.20
CA ALA A 128 -1.97 3.65 -6.41
C ALA A 128 -0.96 4.71 -6.88
N GLU A 129 -0.33 5.44 -5.95
CA GLU A 129 0.73 6.39 -6.29
C GLU A 129 2.00 5.69 -6.79
N ALA A 130 2.43 4.62 -6.11
CA ALA A 130 3.60 3.85 -6.50
C ALA A 130 3.42 3.23 -7.90
N HIS A 131 2.28 2.60 -8.15
CA HIS A 131 1.92 2.02 -9.45
C HIS A 131 1.88 3.06 -10.58
N ALA A 132 1.38 4.27 -10.30
CA ALA A 132 1.39 5.38 -11.27
C ALA A 132 2.81 5.83 -11.65
N LYS A 133 3.80 5.61 -10.76
CA LYS A 133 5.23 5.88 -11.00
C LYS A 133 6.00 4.64 -11.50
N GLY A 134 5.29 3.55 -11.83
CA GLY A 134 5.88 2.30 -12.32
C GLY A 134 6.58 1.45 -11.26
N VAL A 135 6.34 1.72 -9.97
CA VAL A 135 6.90 0.94 -8.86
C VAL A 135 5.88 -0.10 -8.38
N VAL A 136 6.33 -1.33 -8.28
CA VAL A 136 5.60 -2.48 -7.74
C VAL A 136 6.19 -2.81 -6.37
N HIS A 137 5.34 -3.09 -5.37
CA HIS A 137 5.79 -3.34 -4.00
C HIS A 137 6.49 -4.70 -3.84
N ARG A 138 5.94 -5.75 -4.44
CA ARG A 138 6.51 -7.11 -4.52
C ARG A 138 6.58 -7.91 -3.21
N ASP A 139 6.25 -7.31 -2.06
CA ASP A 139 6.29 -7.97 -0.74
C ASP A 139 5.13 -7.49 0.14
N ILE A 140 3.91 -7.52 -0.42
CA ILE A 140 2.69 -7.19 0.31
C ILE A 140 2.35 -8.34 1.26
N LYS A 141 2.33 -8.04 2.56
CA LYS A 141 1.97 -8.96 3.65
C LYS A 141 1.55 -8.18 4.89
N PRO A 142 0.81 -8.77 5.85
CA PRO A 142 0.35 -8.09 7.06
C PRO A 142 1.48 -7.44 7.87
N ALA A 143 2.67 -8.05 7.92
CA ALA A 143 3.84 -7.49 8.58
C ALA A 143 4.36 -6.17 7.96
N ASN A 144 4.01 -5.87 6.70
CA ASN A 144 4.35 -4.63 6.00
C ASN A 144 3.20 -3.62 5.98
N ILE A 145 2.09 -3.90 6.64
CA ILE A 145 0.94 -3.01 6.80
C ILE A 145 0.92 -2.51 8.24
N TRP A 146 1.14 -1.21 8.43
CA TRP A 146 1.19 -0.58 9.74
C TRP A 146 -0.13 0.12 10.05
N VAL A 147 -0.69 -0.16 11.22
CA VAL A 147 -1.95 0.43 11.68
C VAL A 147 -1.64 1.38 12.84
N GLN A 148 -1.99 2.64 12.69
CA GLN A 148 -1.84 3.66 13.72
C GLN A 148 -3.06 3.67 14.66
N PRO A 149 -2.93 4.25 15.89
CA PRO A 149 -4.02 4.29 16.87
C PRO A 149 -5.27 5.05 16.39
N ASP A 150 -5.12 5.98 15.46
CA ASP A 150 -6.21 6.75 14.84
C ASP A 150 -6.88 6.02 13.67
N GLY A 151 -6.44 4.80 13.34
CA GLY A 151 -6.92 4.01 12.24
C GLY A 151 -6.26 4.32 10.89
N LEU A 152 -5.28 5.22 10.84
CA LEU A 152 -4.50 5.44 9.62
C LEU A 152 -3.62 4.24 9.33
N VAL A 153 -3.72 3.71 8.11
CA VAL A 153 -2.90 2.60 7.64
C VAL A 153 -1.79 3.10 6.74
N LYS A 154 -0.57 2.62 6.99
CA LYS A 154 0.61 2.93 6.18
C LYS A 154 1.29 1.67 5.70
N LEU A 155 1.68 1.66 4.44
CA LEU A 155 2.46 0.61 3.82
C LEU A 155 3.95 0.85 4.07
N LEU A 156 4.63 -0.19 4.56
CA LEU A 156 6.07 -0.22 4.81
C LEU A 156 6.79 -0.98 3.69
N ASP A 157 8.09 -0.88 3.66
CA ASP A 157 9.02 -1.81 3.01
C ASP A 157 8.66 -2.23 1.59
N PHE A 158 8.58 -1.27 0.67
CA PHE A 158 8.64 -1.60 -0.76
C PHE A 158 9.83 -2.52 -0.99
N GLY A 159 9.60 -3.70 -1.59
CA GLY A 159 10.53 -4.81 -1.71
C GLY A 159 11.92 -4.50 -2.26
N LEU A 160 12.57 -3.47 -1.73
CA LEU A 160 13.91 -2.99 -2.10
C LEU A 160 14.94 -4.10 -2.00
N ALA A 161 14.81 -5.01 -1.01
CA ALA A 161 15.71 -6.16 -0.88
C ALA A 161 15.69 -7.06 -2.12
N ARG A 162 14.55 -7.15 -2.84
CA ARG A 162 14.44 -7.90 -4.11
C ARG A 162 15.13 -7.18 -5.27
N ALA A 163 14.99 -5.86 -5.33
CA ALA A 163 15.69 -5.05 -6.31
C ALA A 163 17.20 -5.09 -6.12
N TRP A 164 17.64 -5.31 -4.89
CA TRP A 164 19.05 -5.30 -4.50
C TRP A 164 19.74 -6.66 -4.65
N GLY A 165 19.10 -7.62 -5.36
CA GLY A 165 19.74 -8.89 -5.70
C GLY A 165 19.88 -9.86 -4.53
N VAL A 166 19.16 -9.66 -3.42
CA VAL A 166 19.02 -10.72 -2.42
C VAL A 166 18.38 -11.92 -3.13
N PRO A 167 19.06 -13.08 -3.19
CA PRO A 167 18.60 -14.20 -4.01
C PRO A 167 17.25 -14.70 -3.52
N TRP A 168 16.22 -14.36 -4.25
CA TRP A 168 14.95 -15.07 -4.22
C TRP A 168 15.05 -16.16 -5.30
N VAL A 169 15.61 -17.28 -4.95
CA VAL A 169 15.70 -18.39 -5.89
C VAL A 169 14.38 -19.13 -5.84
N TYR A 170 13.47 -18.73 -6.71
CA TYR A 170 12.30 -19.52 -7.05
C TYR A 170 12.52 -20.11 -8.45
N GLY A 171 12.44 -21.41 -8.56
CA GLY A 171 12.48 -22.12 -9.83
C GLY A 171 12.96 -23.55 -9.67
N ARG A 172 12.34 -24.46 -10.44
CA ARG A 172 12.70 -25.90 -10.48
C ARG A 172 14.17 -26.18 -10.88
N ASN A 173 14.90 -25.17 -11.33
CA ASN A 173 16.29 -25.26 -11.79
C ASN A 173 17.32 -24.77 -10.77
N ALA A 174 16.92 -24.44 -9.54
CA ALA A 174 17.83 -24.00 -8.49
C ALA A 174 18.49 -25.21 -7.84
N THR A 175 19.58 -25.69 -8.43
CA THR A 175 20.40 -26.82 -7.92
C THR A 175 21.38 -26.43 -6.82
N ALA A 176 21.46 -25.16 -6.42
CA ALA A 176 22.34 -24.72 -5.34
C ALA A 176 21.66 -23.65 -4.49
N ALA A 177 21.46 -23.95 -3.21
CA ALA A 177 20.93 -23.14 -2.13
C ALA A 177 19.40 -22.90 -2.14
N ARG A 178 18.67 -23.79 -1.49
CA ARG A 178 17.27 -23.68 -1.07
C ARG A 178 17.10 -22.65 0.06
N THR A 179 17.50 -21.41 -0.11
CA THR A 179 17.25 -20.38 0.89
C THR A 179 16.14 -19.47 0.39
N VAL A 180 14.91 -19.82 0.72
CA VAL A 180 13.75 -18.93 0.57
C VAL A 180 13.81 -17.94 1.72
N VAL A 181 14.08 -16.68 1.41
CA VAL A 181 14.07 -15.61 2.41
C VAL A 181 12.69 -14.97 2.43
N GLY A 182 11.98 -15.10 3.53
CA GLY A 182 10.62 -14.58 3.75
C GLY A 182 9.55 -15.66 3.75
N THR A 183 8.33 -15.29 4.16
CA THR A 183 7.17 -16.18 4.17
C THR A 183 6.50 -16.13 2.80
N PRO A 184 6.49 -17.21 1.99
CA PRO A 184 5.90 -17.23 0.66
C PRO A 184 4.36 -17.28 0.67
N HIS A 185 3.74 -17.17 1.81
CA HIS A 185 2.30 -17.25 2.05
C HIS A 185 1.50 -16.25 1.18
N TYR A 186 2.04 -15.03 0.98
CA TYR A 186 1.38 -13.97 0.20
C TYR A 186 1.99 -13.80 -1.19
N CYS A 187 2.73 -14.79 -1.70
CA CYS A 187 3.33 -14.73 -3.02
C CYS A 187 2.26 -14.86 -4.12
N GLN A 188 2.63 -14.49 -5.32
CA GLN A 188 1.74 -14.49 -6.48
C GLN A 188 2.00 -15.73 -7.36
N PRO A 189 0.97 -16.29 -8.04
CA PRO A 189 1.12 -17.47 -8.91
C PRO A 189 2.23 -17.33 -9.94
N GLU A 190 2.34 -16.17 -10.58
CA GLU A 190 3.34 -15.88 -11.61
C GLU A 190 4.78 -15.85 -11.09
N GLN A 191 4.98 -15.66 -9.80
CA GLN A 191 6.31 -15.60 -9.18
C GLN A 191 7.10 -16.93 -9.32
N LEU A 192 6.39 -18.02 -9.54
CA LEU A 192 7.00 -19.31 -9.83
C LEU A 192 7.70 -19.33 -11.21
N HIS A 193 7.27 -18.50 -12.15
CA HIS A 193 7.68 -18.53 -13.55
C HIS A 193 8.44 -17.30 -14.01
N THR A 194 8.31 -16.19 -13.33
CA THR A 194 8.94 -14.91 -13.72
C THR A 194 9.40 -14.08 -12.53
N ALA A 195 10.51 -13.37 -12.73
CA ALA A 195 10.96 -12.33 -11.81
C ALA A 195 10.28 -10.98 -12.09
N GLN A 196 9.56 -10.85 -13.22
CA GLN A 196 8.88 -9.61 -13.62
C GLN A 196 7.47 -9.59 -13.03
N LEU A 197 7.34 -8.99 -11.85
CA LEU A 197 6.06 -8.73 -11.20
C LEU A 197 5.48 -7.40 -11.68
N THR A 198 4.17 -7.34 -11.74
CA THR A 198 3.39 -6.17 -12.20
C THR A 198 2.54 -5.61 -11.04
N PRO A 199 1.91 -4.44 -11.20
CA PRO A 199 0.94 -3.97 -10.21
C PRO A 199 -0.19 -4.95 -9.90
N ALA A 200 -0.60 -5.79 -10.87
CA ALA A 200 -1.58 -6.86 -10.66
C ALA A 200 -1.07 -7.97 -9.73
N SER A 201 0.24 -8.09 -9.54
CA SER A 201 0.83 -8.99 -8.56
C SER A 201 0.58 -8.51 -7.12
N ASP A 202 0.74 -7.20 -6.86
CA ASP A 202 0.40 -6.60 -5.56
C ASP A 202 -1.09 -6.74 -5.26
N VAL A 203 -1.96 -6.60 -6.27
CA VAL A 203 -3.41 -6.79 -6.14
C VAL A 203 -3.76 -8.21 -5.67
N TYR A 204 -3.09 -9.23 -6.18
CA TYR A 204 -3.29 -10.60 -5.73
C TYR A 204 -2.95 -10.79 -4.25
N SER A 205 -1.80 -10.29 -3.81
CA SER A 205 -1.40 -10.36 -2.40
C SER A 205 -2.37 -9.61 -1.48
N LEU A 206 -2.85 -8.43 -1.89
CA LEU A 206 -3.88 -7.70 -1.15
C LEU A 206 -5.20 -8.47 -1.06
N ALA A 207 -5.62 -9.12 -2.14
CA ALA A 207 -6.83 -9.93 -2.15
C ALA A 207 -6.69 -11.16 -1.26
N THR A 208 -5.49 -11.77 -1.19
CA THR A 208 -5.21 -12.86 -0.25
C THR A 208 -5.37 -12.37 1.19
N ILE A 209 -4.78 -11.23 1.54
CA ILE A 209 -4.90 -10.64 2.88
C ILE A 209 -6.37 -10.30 3.19
N LEU A 210 -7.09 -9.68 2.26
CA LEU A 210 -8.52 -9.34 2.44
C LEU A 210 -9.37 -10.60 2.68
N TYR A 211 -9.16 -11.65 1.90
CA TYR A 211 -9.84 -12.92 2.08
C TYR A 211 -9.60 -13.49 3.49
N GLU A 212 -8.35 -13.48 3.94
CA GLU A 212 -7.95 -14.02 5.24
C GLU A 212 -8.48 -13.17 6.40
N LEU A 213 -8.46 -11.85 6.30
CA LEU A 213 -9.09 -10.95 7.26
C LEU A 213 -10.61 -11.17 7.38
N LEU A 214 -11.28 -11.50 6.28
CA LEU A 214 -12.73 -11.73 6.28
C LEU A 214 -13.11 -13.11 6.83
N SER A 215 -12.29 -14.13 6.55
CA SER A 215 -12.64 -15.53 6.85
C SER A 215 -11.94 -16.10 8.08
N GLY A 216 -10.76 -15.59 8.48
CA GLY A 216 -9.90 -16.23 9.47
C GLY A 216 -9.31 -17.56 9.00
N HIS A 217 -9.25 -17.80 7.66
CA HIS A 217 -8.80 -19.06 7.10
C HIS A 217 -7.87 -18.85 5.90
N ALA A 218 -6.97 -19.79 5.71
CA ALA A 218 -6.02 -19.76 4.60
C ALA A 218 -6.73 -19.89 3.24
N THR A 219 -6.40 -18.99 2.32
CA THR A 219 -7.08 -18.79 1.02
C THR A 219 -7.10 -20.05 0.14
N LEU A 220 -6.03 -20.87 0.20
CA LEU A 220 -5.81 -22.03 -0.68
C LEU A 220 -5.96 -23.38 0.03
N PHE A 221 -6.29 -23.38 1.32
CA PHE A 221 -6.31 -24.59 2.16
C PHE A 221 -7.65 -24.66 2.92
N ALA A 222 -8.59 -25.43 2.35
CA ALA A 222 -9.95 -25.52 2.87
C ALA A 222 -9.98 -25.97 4.34
N HIS A 223 -10.73 -25.24 5.17
CA HIS A 223 -10.94 -25.48 6.59
C HIS A 223 -9.68 -25.43 7.48
N GLN A 224 -8.56 -24.90 6.98
CA GLN A 224 -7.36 -24.71 7.76
C GLN A 224 -7.20 -23.24 8.17
N ARG A 225 -6.78 -23.03 9.41
CA ARG A 225 -6.38 -21.71 9.90
C ARG A 225 -5.05 -21.32 9.26
N ILE A 226 -4.78 -20.03 9.22
CA ILE A 226 -3.55 -19.49 8.61
C ILE A 226 -2.33 -19.96 9.38
N SER A 227 -2.36 -19.92 10.72
CA SER A 227 -1.29 -20.41 11.59
C SER A 227 -0.97 -21.89 11.38
N GLU A 228 -2.00 -22.74 11.21
CA GLU A 228 -1.84 -24.18 10.97
C GLU A 228 -1.09 -24.45 9.66
N VAL A 229 -1.43 -23.70 8.60
CA VAL A 229 -0.76 -23.89 7.30
C VAL A 229 0.65 -23.33 7.33
N ILE A 230 0.89 -22.20 8.01
CA ILE A 230 2.24 -21.65 8.20
C ILE A 230 3.14 -22.64 8.93
N GLU A 231 2.64 -23.26 10.00
CA GLU A 231 3.38 -24.27 10.76
C GLU A 231 3.65 -25.52 9.91
N ALA A 232 2.63 -26.04 9.23
CA ALA A 232 2.74 -27.23 8.40
C ALA A 232 3.71 -27.08 7.22
N LEU A 233 3.83 -25.87 6.66
CA LEU A 233 4.68 -25.57 5.50
C LEU A 233 5.95 -24.79 5.87
N HIS A 234 6.29 -24.69 7.16
CA HIS A 234 7.45 -23.93 7.64
C HIS A 234 8.75 -24.34 6.95
N ASP A 235 8.97 -25.62 6.79
CA ASP A 235 10.18 -26.20 6.19
C ASP A 235 10.05 -26.45 4.67
N ASP A 236 8.89 -26.19 4.08
CA ASP A 236 8.63 -26.38 2.65
C ASP A 236 8.04 -25.11 1.98
N PRO A 237 8.87 -24.09 1.78
CA PRO A 237 8.43 -22.85 1.12
C PRO A 237 8.02 -23.05 -0.36
N LEU A 238 8.46 -24.14 -1.01
CA LEU A 238 8.04 -24.44 -2.39
C LEU A 238 6.59 -24.93 -2.44
N ALA A 239 6.10 -25.59 -1.40
CA ALA A 239 4.70 -26.00 -1.31
C ALA A 239 3.73 -24.81 -1.33
N TRP A 240 4.14 -23.65 -0.78
CA TRP A 240 3.37 -22.41 -0.91
C TRP A 240 3.28 -21.93 -2.35
N LEU A 241 4.42 -21.90 -3.06
CA LEU A 241 4.47 -21.47 -4.46
C LEU A 241 3.63 -22.39 -5.35
N ASP A 242 3.79 -23.70 -5.17
CA ASP A 242 2.99 -24.69 -5.89
C ASP A 242 1.50 -24.55 -5.57
N ALA A 243 1.14 -24.24 -4.31
CA ALA A 243 -0.24 -23.99 -3.93
C ALA A 243 -0.81 -22.73 -4.63
N HIS A 244 -0.07 -21.62 -4.62
CA HIS A 244 -0.49 -20.40 -5.31
C HIS A 244 -0.61 -20.58 -6.82
N ALA A 245 0.25 -21.38 -7.44
CA ALA A 245 0.23 -21.65 -8.87
C ALA A 245 -0.90 -22.61 -9.29
N ALA A 246 -1.16 -23.66 -8.49
CA ALA A 246 -1.98 -24.79 -8.93
C ALA A 246 -3.30 -24.98 -8.17
N ARG A 247 -3.39 -24.59 -6.88
CA ARG A 247 -4.62 -24.81 -6.11
C ARG A 247 -5.66 -23.75 -6.44
N GLU A 248 -6.90 -24.19 -6.52
CA GLU A 248 -8.03 -23.27 -6.61
C GLU A 248 -8.22 -22.50 -5.30
N VAL A 249 -8.70 -21.26 -5.41
CA VAL A 249 -9.11 -20.48 -4.25
C VAL A 249 -10.35 -21.12 -3.63
N VAL A 250 -10.32 -21.31 -2.32
CA VAL A 250 -11.50 -21.82 -1.60
C VAL A 250 -12.60 -20.77 -1.66
N PRO A 251 -13.82 -21.11 -2.12
CA PRO A 251 -14.93 -20.15 -2.11
C PRO A 251 -15.16 -19.60 -0.70
N ILE A 252 -15.02 -18.29 -0.51
CA ILE A 252 -15.10 -17.66 0.82
C ILE A 252 -16.48 -17.88 1.48
N THR A 253 -17.53 -18.01 0.68
CA THR A 253 -18.91 -18.30 1.13
C THR A 253 -19.06 -19.67 1.79
N ARG A 254 -18.03 -20.54 1.72
CA ARG A 254 -17.97 -21.80 2.45
C ARG A 254 -17.91 -21.58 3.98
N TYR A 255 -17.41 -20.44 4.41
CA TYR A 255 -17.31 -20.08 5.82
C TYR A 255 -18.58 -19.36 6.27
N PRO A 256 -19.26 -19.82 7.35
CA PRO A 256 -20.58 -19.29 7.76
C PRO A 256 -20.56 -17.77 8.01
N GLY A 257 -19.49 -17.23 8.56
CA GLY A 257 -19.31 -15.78 8.78
C GLY A 257 -19.25 -14.95 7.50
N CYS A 258 -18.99 -15.59 6.35
CA CYS A 258 -18.87 -14.95 5.05
C CYS A 258 -20.08 -15.15 4.12
N ALA A 259 -21.13 -15.87 4.57
CA ALA A 259 -22.30 -16.18 3.75
C ALA A 259 -23.14 -14.94 3.36
N GLY A 260 -23.03 -13.85 4.12
CA GLY A 260 -23.73 -12.59 3.89
C GLY A 260 -22.88 -11.47 3.30
N LEU A 261 -21.69 -11.77 2.76
CA LEU A 261 -20.86 -10.76 2.12
C LEU A 261 -21.55 -10.21 0.85
N PRO A 262 -21.39 -8.90 0.56
CA PRO A 262 -21.93 -8.29 -0.66
C PRO A 262 -21.44 -8.98 -1.95
N ASP A 263 -22.30 -9.13 -2.94
CA ASP A 263 -21.95 -9.72 -4.24
C ASP A 263 -20.81 -8.98 -4.93
N SER A 264 -20.74 -7.66 -4.77
CA SER A 264 -19.67 -6.81 -5.28
C SER A 264 -18.31 -7.17 -4.67
N LEU A 265 -18.27 -7.46 -3.37
CA LEU A 265 -17.06 -7.89 -2.65
C LEU A 265 -16.64 -9.30 -3.08
N LEU A 266 -17.61 -10.22 -3.24
CA LEU A 266 -17.35 -11.56 -3.76
C LEU A 266 -16.75 -11.50 -5.18
N ALA A 267 -17.37 -10.71 -6.06
CA ALA A 267 -16.88 -10.52 -7.44
C ALA A 267 -15.49 -9.85 -7.50
N LEU A 268 -15.19 -8.94 -6.56
CA LEU A 268 -13.86 -8.34 -6.45
C LEU A 268 -12.82 -9.39 -6.04
N LEU A 269 -13.09 -10.20 -5.03
CA LEU A 269 -12.20 -11.27 -4.55
C LEU A 269 -11.95 -12.29 -5.66
N ASP A 270 -12.97 -12.77 -6.36
CA ASP A 270 -12.83 -13.73 -7.45
C ASP A 270 -11.92 -13.22 -8.55
N ARG A 271 -12.09 -11.96 -8.96
CA ARG A 271 -11.23 -11.35 -9.98
C ARG A 271 -9.80 -11.12 -9.47
N ALA A 272 -9.65 -10.58 -8.26
CA ALA A 272 -8.33 -10.20 -7.74
C ALA A 272 -7.48 -11.43 -7.39
N LEU A 273 -8.09 -12.56 -7.04
CA LEU A 273 -7.43 -13.85 -6.77
C LEU A 273 -7.29 -14.74 -8.03
N ALA A 274 -7.65 -14.25 -9.21
CA ALA A 274 -7.47 -14.99 -10.45
C ALA A 274 -5.99 -15.38 -10.65
N LYS A 275 -5.75 -16.62 -11.14
CA LYS A 275 -4.38 -17.12 -11.37
C LYS A 275 -3.70 -16.36 -12.51
N ASP A 276 -4.44 -16.04 -13.57
CA ASP A 276 -3.98 -15.18 -14.66
C ASP A 276 -3.92 -13.71 -14.19
N PRO A 277 -2.73 -13.07 -14.15
CA PRO A 277 -2.60 -11.67 -13.75
C PRO A 277 -3.39 -10.71 -14.66
N HIS A 278 -3.64 -11.07 -15.92
CA HIS A 278 -4.42 -10.23 -16.84
C HIS A 278 -5.93 -10.18 -16.53
N ALA A 279 -6.44 -11.19 -15.82
CA ALA A 279 -7.83 -11.22 -15.36
C ALA A 279 -8.07 -10.35 -14.11
N ARG A 280 -7.02 -9.94 -13.41
CA ARG A 280 -7.09 -9.15 -12.18
C ARG A 280 -7.31 -7.66 -12.45
N PRO A 281 -7.73 -6.87 -11.45
CA PRO A 281 -7.56 -5.41 -11.49
C PRO A 281 -6.09 -5.07 -11.76
N GLN A 282 -5.82 -4.29 -12.82
CA GLN A 282 -4.45 -4.04 -13.27
C GLN A 282 -3.70 -3.04 -12.39
N LEU A 283 -4.40 -2.23 -11.60
CA LEU A 283 -3.83 -1.22 -10.71
C LEU A 283 -4.57 -1.22 -9.38
N ALA A 284 -3.86 -1.00 -8.29
CA ALA A 284 -4.44 -0.87 -6.95
C ALA A 284 -5.48 0.26 -6.86
N GLY A 285 -5.31 1.35 -7.62
CA GLY A 285 -6.29 2.44 -7.66
C GLY A 285 -7.67 2.01 -8.17
N GLY A 286 -7.76 1.03 -9.07
CA GLY A 286 -9.04 0.44 -9.50
C GLY A 286 -9.69 -0.37 -8.39
N MET A 287 -8.90 -1.18 -7.67
CA MET A 287 -9.36 -1.92 -6.49
C MET A 287 -9.83 -0.96 -5.38
N ALA A 288 -9.08 0.13 -5.12
CA ALA A 288 -9.47 1.17 -4.15
C ALA A 288 -10.84 1.78 -4.47
N SER A 289 -11.12 2.07 -5.74
CA SER A 289 -12.42 2.61 -6.14
C SER A 289 -13.56 1.63 -5.84
N THR A 290 -13.37 0.35 -6.18
CA THR A 290 -14.37 -0.70 -5.91
C THR A 290 -14.60 -0.90 -4.41
N LEU A 291 -13.52 -0.97 -3.60
CA LEU A 291 -13.62 -1.09 -2.14
C LEU A 291 -14.34 0.11 -1.51
N GLY A 292 -14.09 1.32 -2.00
CA GLY A 292 -14.79 2.52 -1.55
C GLY A 292 -16.28 2.51 -1.90
N ASP A 293 -16.65 2.00 -3.09
CA ASP A 293 -18.06 1.83 -3.47
C ASP A 293 -18.74 0.78 -2.56
N ILE A 294 -18.06 -0.32 -2.24
CA ILE A 294 -18.56 -1.35 -1.32
C ILE A 294 -18.79 -0.76 0.08
N LEU A 295 -17.83 -0.01 0.63
CA LEU A 295 -17.98 0.63 1.95
C LEU A 295 -19.17 1.56 2.01
N HIS A 296 -19.40 2.33 0.96
CA HIS A 296 -20.45 3.34 0.93
C HIS A 296 -21.83 2.78 0.58
N HIS A 297 -21.91 1.95 -0.48
CA HIS A 297 -23.20 1.53 -1.04
C HIS A 297 -23.70 0.19 -0.49
N ASP A 298 -22.79 -0.75 -0.22
CA ASP A 298 -23.19 -2.11 0.14
C ASP A 298 -23.13 -2.34 1.64
N LEU A 299 -22.18 -1.68 2.34
CA LEU A 299 -22.00 -1.82 3.78
C LEU A 299 -22.57 -0.65 4.59
N ASP A 300 -22.90 0.48 3.94
CA ASP A 300 -23.34 1.74 4.58
C ASP A 300 -22.40 2.17 5.74
N ALA A 301 -21.11 1.84 5.59
CA ALA A 301 -20.13 1.97 6.67
C ALA A 301 -19.43 3.33 6.68
N THR A 302 -19.34 3.98 5.53
CA THR A 302 -18.63 5.26 5.39
C THR A 302 -19.51 6.27 4.66
N PRO A 303 -19.95 7.35 5.33
CA PRO A 303 -20.69 8.42 4.68
C PRO A 303 -19.80 9.11 3.64
N ALA A 304 -20.36 9.52 2.52
CA ALA A 304 -19.67 10.32 1.53
C ALA A 304 -19.33 11.70 2.08
N ALA A 305 -18.12 12.19 1.78
CA ALA A 305 -17.84 13.61 1.86
C ALA A 305 -18.64 14.35 0.77
N THR A 306 -18.77 15.68 0.88
CA THR A 306 -19.47 16.49 -0.11
C THR A 306 -18.48 17.42 -0.80
N VAL A 307 -18.47 17.40 -2.14
CA VAL A 307 -17.78 18.39 -2.96
C VAL A 307 -18.82 19.42 -3.43
N GLU A 308 -18.72 20.65 -2.95
CA GLU A 308 -19.51 21.77 -3.43
C GLU A 308 -18.78 22.39 -4.64
N ILE A 309 -19.39 22.35 -5.79
CA ILE A 309 -18.85 22.87 -7.05
C ILE A 309 -19.49 24.23 -7.33
N ARG A 310 -18.68 25.27 -7.45
CA ARG A 310 -19.12 26.64 -7.74
C ARG A 310 -18.64 27.08 -9.12
N SER A 311 -19.56 27.39 -10.02
CA SER A 311 -19.28 27.87 -11.37
C SER A 311 -20.34 28.87 -11.83
N GLY A 312 -19.94 30.03 -12.35
CA GLY A 312 -20.83 30.98 -12.99
C GLY A 312 -22.00 31.47 -12.11
N GLY A 313 -21.81 31.56 -10.79
CA GLY A 313 -22.84 31.99 -9.83
C GLY A 313 -23.80 30.89 -9.40
N SER A 314 -23.65 29.65 -9.89
CA SER A 314 -24.36 28.45 -9.43
C SER A 314 -23.49 27.61 -8.52
N ALA A 315 -24.13 26.93 -7.56
CA ALA A 315 -23.47 25.95 -6.72
C ALA A 315 -24.24 24.63 -6.76
N ARG A 316 -23.51 23.49 -6.88
CA ARG A 316 -24.09 22.15 -6.75
C ARG A 316 -23.22 21.29 -5.83
N GLN A 317 -23.83 20.33 -5.20
CA GLN A 317 -23.14 19.38 -4.33
C GLN A 317 -23.07 18.01 -5.01
N VAL A 318 -21.92 17.35 -4.89
CA VAL A 318 -21.67 16.00 -5.41
C VAL A 318 -21.04 15.17 -4.30
N PRO A 319 -21.49 13.93 -4.06
CA PRO A 319 -20.86 13.07 -3.08
C PRO A 319 -19.44 12.68 -3.52
N LEU A 320 -18.49 12.74 -2.59
CA LEU A 320 -17.17 12.15 -2.71
C LEU A 320 -17.15 10.85 -1.90
N VAL A 321 -17.31 9.75 -2.59
CA VAL A 321 -17.22 8.41 -2.00
C VAL A 321 -15.74 8.04 -1.82
N PRO A 322 -15.36 7.29 -0.78
CA PRO A 322 -14.00 6.82 -0.60
C PRO A 322 -13.41 6.16 -1.86
N GLY A 323 -12.09 6.18 -1.98
CA GLY A 323 -11.36 5.67 -3.11
C GLY A 323 -10.71 6.76 -3.96
N ARG A 324 -10.30 6.40 -5.19
CA ARG A 324 -9.72 7.32 -6.16
C ARG A 324 -10.78 7.74 -7.18
N ARG A 325 -11.13 9.02 -7.20
CA ARG A 325 -12.21 9.56 -8.04
C ARG A 325 -11.67 10.54 -9.08
N ARG A 326 -12.16 10.41 -10.33
CA ARG A 326 -11.83 11.32 -11.42
C ARG A 326 -12.67 12.58 -11.30
N VAL A 327 -12.03 13.73 -11.57
CA VAL A 327 -12.64 15.07 -11.59
C VAL A 327 -12.35 15.69 -12.94
N GLY A 328 -13.35 16.20 -13.65
CA GLY A 328 -13.18 16.83 -14.95
C GLY A 328 -14.48 17.01 -15.71
N ALA A 329 -14.38 17.38 -17.00
CA ALA A 329 -15.54 17.64 -17.85
C ALA A 329 -16.16 16.36 -18.45
N GLY A 330 -15.38 15.27 -18.55
CA GLY A 330 -15.80 14.03 -19.20
C GLY A 330 -16.84 13.24 -18.40
N GLU A 331 -17.68 12.51 -19.12
CA GLU A 331 -18.72 11.63 -18.54
C GLU A 331 -18.16 10.50 -17.66
N VAL A 332 -16.89 10.16 -17.84
CA VAL A 332 -16.19 9.15 -17.05
C VAL A 332 -15.76 9.65 -15.66
N CYS A 333 -15.99 10.93 -15.34
CA CYS A 333 -15.64 11.53 -14.07
C CYS A 333 -16.76 11.32 -13.03
N ALA A 334 -16.38 10.77 -11.86
CA ALA A 334 -17.29 10.68 -10.70
C ALA A 334 -17.70 12.08 -10.20
N ILE A 335 -16.80 13.05 -10.31
CA ILE A 335 -17.06 14.46 -10.02
C ILE A 335 -16.99 15.21 -11.35
N GLN A 336 -18.12 15.23 -12.06
CA GLN A 336 -18.22 15.95 -13.32
C GLN A 336 -18.32 17.46 -13.06
N VAL A 337 -17.48 18.25 -13.70
CA VAL A 337 -17.41 19.71 -13.56
C VAL A 337 -17.68 20.34 -14.91
N THR A 338 -18.55 21.35 -14.94
CA THR A 338 -18.91 22.07 -16.16
C THR A 338 -18.48 23.54 -16.06
N GLY A 339 -17.96 24.08 -17.17
CA GLY A 339 -17.46 25.45 -17.26
C GLY A 339 -15.94 25.55 -17.21
N GLY A 340 -15.40 26.69 -17.57
CA GLY A 340 -13.95 26.94 -17.58
C GLY A 340 -13.17 26.15 -18.64
N SER A 341 -11.85 26.09 -18.47
CA SER A 341 -10.92 25.36 -19.35
C SER A 341 -10.57 24.01 -18.72
N LEU A 342 -11.46 23.02 -18.84
CA LEU A 342 -11.31 21.70 -18.22
C LEU A 342 -10.95 20.64 -19.25
N LEU A 343 -10.11 19.68 -18.84
CA LEU A 343 -9.88 18.43 -19.55
C LEU A 343 -10.99 17.42 -19.23
N ASP A 344 -11.15 16.40 -20.07
CA ASP A 344 -12.08 15.29 -19.80
C ASP A 344 -11.81 14.67 -18.41
N VAL A 345 -10.55 14.37 -18.09
CA VAL A 345 -10.10 14.09 -16.73
C VAL A 345 -9.04 15.12 -16.40
N HIS A 346 -9.37 16.05 -15.47
CA HIS A 346 -8.49 17.14 -15.09
C HIS A 346 -7.67 16.81 -13.85
N ALA A 347 -8.28 16.11 -12.90
CA ALA A 347 -7.67 15.74 -11.63
C ALA A 347 -8.15 14.37 -11.13
N HIS A 348 -7.42 13.85 -10.14
CA HIS A 348 -7.87 12.76 -9.30
C HIS A 348 -7.94 13.22 -7.86
N ILE A 349 -9.03 12.92 -7.17
CA ILE A 349 -9.13 13.03 -5.71
C ILE A 349 -9.03 11.62 -5.13
N GLU A 350 -8.16 11.45 -4.14
CA GLU A 350 -7.97 10.22 -3.36
C GLU A 350 -8.41 10.49 -1.93
N TRP A 351 -9.35 9.69 -1.42
CA TRP A 351 -9.86 9.80 -0.06
C TRP A 351 -10.13 8.41 0.51
N SER A 352 -9.68 8.17 1.74
CA SER A 352 -9.85 6.87 2.41
C SER A 352 -11.13 6.78 3.25
N GLY A 353 -11.84 7.91 3.45
CA GLY A 353 -12.96 7.97 4.37
C GLY A 353 -12.56 8.39 5.79
N SER A 354 -11.39 7.97 6.23
CA SER A 354 -10.80 8.28 7.53
C SER A 354 -9.28 8.19 7.44
N PRO A 355 -8.50 9.12 8.01
CA PRO A 355 -8.89 10.39 8.59
C PRO A 355 -9.43 11.39 7.56
N ARG A 356 -9.94 12.52 7.98
CA ARG A 356 -10.58 13.55 7.14
C ARG A 356 -9.62 14.29 6.22
N LEU A 357 -8.74 13.55 5.54
CA LEU A 357 -7.77 14.09 4.60
C LEU A 357 -7.94 13.41 3.24
N ALA A 358 -8.17 14.21 2.22
CA ALA A 358 -8.08 13.78 0.84
C ALA A 358 -6.81 14.35 0.21
N GLN A 359 -6.36 13.73 -0.88
CA GLN A 359 -5.32 14.28 -1.75
C GLN A 359 -5.90 14.58 -3.12
N ILE A 360 -5.40 15.64 -3.77
CA ILE A 360 -5.71 15.94 -5.16
C ILE A 360 -4.43 15.95 -5.99
N ARG A 361 -4.51 15.41 -7.20
CA ARG A 361 -3.40 15.33 -8.16
C ARG A 361 -3.86 15.75 -9.55
N PRO A 362 -3.03 16.45 -10.33
CA PRO A 362 -3.28 16.63 -11.77
C PRO A 362 -3.38 15.28 -12.47
N ALA A 363 -4.31 15.14 -13.42
CA ALA A 363 -4.45 13.94 -14.23
C ALA A 363 -3.41 13.85 -15.35
N ALA A 364 -2.90 15.02 -15.81
CA ALA A 364 -1.89 15.14 -16.84
C ALA A 364 -0.98 16.33 -16.55
N PRO A 365 0.25 16.35 -17.09
CA PRO A 365 1.10 17.54 -17.06
C PRO A 365 0.39 18.72 -17.70
N GLY A 366 0.39 19.88 -17.02
CA GLY A 366 -0.24 21.10 -17.50
C GLY A 366 -1.74 21.21 -17.22
N ALA A 367 -2.36 20.30 -16.48
CA ALA A 367 -3.69 20.47 -15.92
C ALA A 367 -3.59 21.39 -14.67
N PRO A 368 -3.94 22.69 -14.77
CA PRO A 368 -3.71 23.62 -13.67
C PRO A 368 -4.66 23.34 -12.51
N ILE A 369 -4.09 23.11 -11.34
CA ILE A 369 -4.82 22.99 -10.06
C ILE A 369 -4.22 24.00 -9.11
N VAL A 370 -5.06 24.68 -8.36
CA VAL A 370 -4.65 25.58 -7.28
C VAL A 370 -5.40 25.15 -6.02
N VAL A 371 -4.69 24.94 -4.92
CA VAL A 371 -5.28 24.59 -3.61
C VAL A 371 -4.91 25.69 -2.62
N ASP A 372 -5.92 26.31 -2.03
CA ASP A 372 -5.75 27.39 -1.05
C ASP A 372 -4.83 28.53 -1.56
N GLY A 373 -4.95 28.86 -2.85
CA GLY A 373 -4.13 29.86 -3.53
C GLY A 373 -2.74 29.39 -3.99
N VAL A 374 -2.34 28.13 -3.73
CA VAL A 374 -1.04 27.58 -4.10
C VAL A 374 -1.17 26.63 -5.30
N PRO A 375 -0.40 26.84 -6.38
CA PRO A 375 -0.36 25.92 -7.53
C PRO A 375 0.11 24.53 -7.13
N VAL A 376 -0.51 23.50 -7.72
CA VAL A 376 -0.21 22.08 -7.45
C VAL A 376 0.41 21.44 -8.68
N ASP A 377 1.71 21.13 -8.60
CA ASP A 377 2.44 20.48 -9.69
C ASP A 377 2.29 18.96 -9.65
N HIS A 378 2.20 18.36 -8.44
CA HIS A 378 2.16 16.90 -8.27
C HIS A 378 1.00 16.44 -7.40
N VAL A 379 0.93 16.93 -6.15
CA VAL A 379 -0.10 16.52 -5.18
C VAL A 379 -0.29 17.63 -4.14
N ALA A 380 -1.53 17.80 -3.69
CA ALA A 380 -1.85 18.62 -2.52
C ALA A 380 -2.79 17.84 -1.60
N THR A 381 -2.65 18.07 -0.29
CA THR A 381 -3.56 17.54 0.73
C THR A 381 -4.72 18.50 0.89
N LEU A 382 -5.94 17.97 0.96
CA LEU A 382 -7.17 18.72 1.14
C LEU A 382 -7.66 18.53 2.57
N GLY A 383 -7.54 19.58 3.39
CA GLY A 383 -8.12 19.63 4.72
C GLY A 383 -9.59 20.06 4.72
N PRO A 384 -10.24 20.10 5.90
CA PRO A 384 -11.57 20.69 6.05
C PRO A 384 -11.58 22.15 5.61
N GLY A 385 -12.45 22.50 4.64
CA GLY A 385 -12.56 23.85 4.12
C GLY A 385 -11.58 24.24 3.02
N SER A 386 -10.70 23.34 2.57
CA SER A 386 -9.80 23.61 1.45
C SER A 386 -10.58 24.05 0.20
N GLU A 387 -10.07 25.10 -0.43
CA GLU A 387 -10.55 25.64 -1.70
C GLU A 387 -9.68 25.09 -2.84
N VAL A 388 -10.29 24.41 -3.79
CA VAL A 388 -9.62 23.87 -4.96
C VAL A 388 -10.12 24.57 -6.21
N VAL A 389 -9.23 25.15 -6.98
CA VAL A 389 -9.57 25.76 -8.29
C VAL A 389 -8.99 24.90 -9.40
N ILE A 390 -9.86 24.44 -10.31
CA ILE A 390 -9.52 23.68 -11.50
C ILE A 390 -10.17 24.31 -12.72
N GLY A 391 -9.39 24.67 -13.74
CA GLY A 391 -9.90 25.24 -14.98
C GLY A 391 -10.82 26.46 -14.82
N GLY A 392 -10.69 27.22 -13.70
CA GLY A 392 -11.55 28.36 -13.37
C GLY A 392 -12.85 28.02 -12.60
N VAL A 393 -13.00 26.76 -12.20
CA VAL A 393 -14.13 26.32 -11.36
C VAL A 393 -13.61 26.04 -9.95
N THR A 394 -14.35 26.48 -8.93
CA THR A 394 -13.99 26.31 -7.52
C THR A 394 -14.73 25.12 -6.93
N LEU A 395 -13.98 24.25 -6.24
CA LEU A 395 -14.48 23.13 -5.47
C LEU A 395 -14.18 23.38 -3.99
N HIS A 396 -15.17 23.12 -3.13
CA HIS A 396 -14.98 23.13 -1.67
C HIS A 396 -15.30 21.74 -1.12
N LEU A 397 -14.35 21.15 -0.39
CA LEU A 397 -14.52 19.84 0.22
C LEU A 397 -15.10 19.98 1.63
N ARG A 398 -16.19 19.26 1.89
CA ARG A 398 -16.83 19.16 3.21
C ARG A 398 -16.82 17.69 3.64
N TYR A 399 -16.13 17.41 4.71
CA TYR A 399 -16.14 16.08 5.32
C TYR A 399 -17.40 15.89 6.17
N PRO A 400 -17.90 14.64 6.28
CA PRO A 400 -18.97 14.33 7.22
C PRO A 400 -18.50 14.60 8.65
N ASP A 401 -19.44 14.90 9.53
CA ASP A 401 -19.13 15.00 10.96
C ASP A 401 -18.66 13.66 11.49
N PRO A 402 -17.70 13.64 12.46
CA PRO A 402 -17.30 12.39 13.06
C PRO A 402 -18.51 11.74 13.69
N PRO A 403 -18.64 10.38 13.62
CA PRO A 403 -19.65 9.69 14.37
C PRO A 403 -19.52 10.08 15.85
N GLU A 404 -20.63 10.41 16.49
CA GLU A 404 -20.68 10.60 17.94
C GLU A 404 -20.17 9.31 18.59
N ARG A 405 -19.12 9.42 19.41
CA ARG A 405 -18.50 8.28 20.10
C ARG A 405 -19.35 7.85 21.28
#